data_ed526b5c100aacae13e0d99411019c2e
#
_entry.id   ed526b5c100aacae13e0d99411019c2e
#
_cell.length_a   1.000
_cell.length_b   1.000
_cell.length_c   1.000
_cell.angle_alpha   90.00
_cell.angle_beta   90.00
_cell.angle_gamma   90.00
#
_symmetry.space_group_name_H-M   'P 1'
#
loop_
_entity.id
_entity.type
_entity.pdbx_description
1 polymer ?
#
loop_
_entity_poly.entity_id
_entity_poly.type
_entity_poly.pdbx_seq_one_letter_code
_entity_poly.pdbx_strand_id
1 'polypeptide(L)'
;MRRMFQSRILLTVMVILLAGGVYLFFFTQDPIDYNAQVKPILNQKCISCHGGVKKKGGFSLLFREEALSPTESGQPAIIPGDAKNSDFIKRLHSTDPEERMPYQEESLTNEEIKILTRWVDEGAKFETHWSYLPVKSPKVPGKGIFSWFNKKDGNDIDRFIDEKLDELDLARSKQSEKEVLLRRVSLDLIGIPAPAEISKKYMQDSSGQAYEKLVDALLASPQFGERWTALWMDLARYADTKGYERDYIRSIWRYRDWLIKAFNEDKPYDQFLVEQLAGDLLPNPSDEQFIATAFHRNTMNNDEGGTDNEEFRVAAILDRVNTTWEALMGTSFACVQCHSHPYDPFTHEEYYKFMAFFNNSRDEDTYDEYPLLREFRNDSKLKYNKLMNWLDKHADPKTANFYQRLLKTGQQCINSITVDSMYNAALEDTKSLRFRKNSLAKFSQRDITNKTTLLVRLNSFVDNGILKLYIDNPNSKPVASITINKTKKEWDLVSFKLDEKLTGKHDFYFRYENSSLKKEKDFGPLVDWLVFIPAFPSQSSAEGLAYRNDFLELLNLPDAEFTPIM
;
A
#
# COMPACT_ATOMS: atom_id res chain seq x y z
N MET A 1 66.51 -23.75 -44.25
CA MET A 1 66.15 -22.34 -43.93
C MET A 1 64.65 -22.10 -43.70
N ARG A 2 63.75 -22.57 -44.56
CA ARG A 2 62.31 -22.30 -44.45
C ARG A 2 61.62 -22.85 -43.14
N ARG A 3 62.02 -24.04 -42.66
CA ARG A 3 61.48 -24.62 -41.39
C ARG A 3 61.96 -23.89 -40.14
N MET A 4 63.21 -23.38 -40.11
CA MET A 4 63.70 -22.58 -38.97
C MET A 4 63.06 -21.19 -38.88
N PHE A 5 62.68 -20.62 -40.03
CA PHE A 5 61.98 -19.32 -40.06
C PHE A 5 60.52 -19.46 -39.57
N GLN A 6 59.84 -20.51 -39.96
CA GLN A 6 58.47 -20.81 -39.48
C GLN A 6 58.42 -21.11 -37.99
N SER A 7 59.39 -21.82 -37.42
CA SER A 7 59.52 -22.11 -36.01
C SER A 7 59.76 -20.83 -35.16
N ARG A 8 60.55 -19.89 -35.65
CA ARG A 8 60.79 -18.60 -34.95
C ARG A 8 59.57 -17.69 -34.97
N ILE A 9 58.80 -17.63 -36.06
CA ILE A 9 57.55 -16.89 -36.12
C ILE A 9 56.53 -17.46 -35.15
N LEU A 10 56.38 -18.80 -35.10
CA LEU A 10 55.45 -19.46 -34.19
C LEU A 10 55.80 -19.20 -32.72
N LEU A 11 57.08 -19.21 -32.37
CA LEU A 11 57.58 -18.92 -31.04
C LEU A 11 57.32 -17.45 -30.64
N THR A 12 57.52 -16.51 -31.54
CA THR A 12 57.27 -15.08 -31.32
C THR A 12 55.77 -14.81 -31.14
N VAL A 13 54.92 -15.40 -31.93
CA VAL A 13 53.47 -15.27 -31.77
C VAL A 13 52.98 -15.87 -30.44
N MET A 14 53.55 -17.02 -30.06
CA MET A 14 53.19 -17.65 -28.75
C MET A 14 53.65 -16.81 -27.56
N VAL A 15 54.84 -16.15 -27.63
CA VAL A 15 55.33 -15.22 -26.60
C VAL A 15 54.46 -13.96 -26.53
N ILE A 16 54.02 -13.41 -27.67
CA ILE A 16 53.12 -12.24 -27.72
C ILE A 16 51.76 -12.60 -27.15
N LEU A 17 51.20 -13.78 -27.46
CA LEU A 17 49.93 -14.25 -26.89
C LEU A 17 50.02 -14.53 -25.39
N LEU A 18 51.15 -15.10 -24.93
CA LEU A 18 51.39 -15.31 -23.51
C LEU A 18 51.59 -13.97 -22.77
N ALA A 19 52.38 -13.05 -23.32
CA ALA A 19 52.57 -11.72 -22.73
C ALA A 19 51.27 -10.91 -22.73
N GLY A 20 50.47 -10.99 -23.81
CA GLY A 20 49.12 -10.40 -23.89
C GLY A 20 48.13 -11.01 -22.89
N GLY A 21 48.16 -12.34 -22.73
CA GLY A 21 47.35 -13.05 -21.74
C GLY A 21 47.75 -12.70 -20.29
N VAL A 22 49.03 -12.63 -20.01
CA VAL A 22 49.58 -12.19 -18.70
C VAL A 22 49.22 -10.73 -18.44
N TYR A 23 49.35 -9.84 -19.44
CA TYR A 23 48.94 -8.44 -19.33
C TYR A 23 47.46 -8.30 -19.02
N LEU A 24 46.57 -8.99 -19.77
CA LEU A 24 45.13 -9.01 -19.52
C LEU A 24 44.77 -9.58 -18.13
N PHE A 25 45.45 -10.63 -17.70
CA PHE A 25 45.18 -11.28 -16.40
C PHE A 25 45.64 -10.44 -15.20
N PHE A 26 46.76 -9.73 -15.29
CA PHE A 26 47.32 -8.96 -14.17
C PHE A 26 46.98 -7.48 -14.16
N PHE A 27 46.51 -6.91 -15.29
CA PHE A 27 46.27 -5.45 -15.41
C PHE A 27 44.81 -5.06 -15.64
N THR A 28 43.89 -5.99 -15.88
CA THR A 28 42.48 -5.68 -15.87
C THR A 28 41.91 -6.01 -14.49
N GLN A 29 41.97 -5.03 -13.58
CA GLN A 29 41.16 -5.13 -12.36
C GLN A 29 39.71 -4.87 -12.73
N ASP A 30 38.79 -5.71 -12.22
CA ASP A 30 37.36 -5.44 -12.35
C ASP A 30 37.03 -4.06 -11.77
N PRO A 31 36.13 -3.29 -12.40
CA PRO A 31 35.72 -1.99 -11.89
C PRO A 31 35.13 -2.13 -10.48
N ILE A 32 35.30 -1.07 -9.68
CA ILE A 32 34.72 -1.06 -8.32
C ILE A 32 33.19 -1.20 -8.40
N ASP A 33 32.65 -2.18 -7.70
CA ASP A 33 31.22 -2.34 -7.47
C ASP A 33 30.80 -1.43 -6.30
N TYR A 34 30.06 -0.38 -6.64
CA TYR A 34 29.59 0.59 -5.64
C TYR A 34 28.73 -0.06 -4.57
N ASN A 35 27.77 -0.92 -4.95
CA ASN A 35 26.83 -1.53 -4.02
C ASN A 35 27.48 -2.59 -3.12
N ALA A 36 28.41 -3.38 -3.66
CA ALA A 36 29.06 -4.45 -2.92
C ALA A 36 30.26 -3.97 -2.07
N GLN A 37 31.01 -2.97 -2.53
CA GLN A 37 32.29 -2.60 -1.94
C GLN A 37 32.28 -1.22 -1.29
N VAL A 38 31.67 -0.21 -1.89
CA VAL A 38 31.73 1.20 -1.43
C VAL A 38 30.61 1.52 -0.46
N LYS A 39 29.37 1.25 -0.86
CA LYS A 39 28.17 1.63 -0.09
C LYS A 39 28.16 1.06 1.33
N PRO A 40 28.59 -0.19 1.60
CA PRO A 40 28.68 -0.70 2.96
C PRO A 40 29.63 0.10 3.84
N ILE A 41 30.80 0.53 3.32
CA ILE A 41 31.76 1.36 4.06
C ILE A 41 31.13 2.72 4.38
N LEU A 42 30.53 3.38 3.38
CA LEU A 42 29.88 4.68 3.56
C LEU A 42 28.77 4.62 4.59
N ASN A 43 27.90 3.62 4.50
CA ASN A 43 26.77 3.44 5.42
C ASN A 43 27.23 3.20 6.87
N GLN A 44 28.26 2.40 7.05
CA GLN A 44 28.73 2.03 8.38
C GLN A 44 29.57 3.11 9.05
N LYS A 45 30.39 3.83 8.29
CA LYS A 45 31.44 4.71 8.81
C LYS A 45 31.20 6.21 8.57
N CYS A 46 30.31 6.62 7.64
CA CYS A 46 30.26 8.00 7.17
C CYS A 46 28.85 8.63 7.29
N ILE A 47 27.80 7.89 6.97
CA ILE A 47 26.42 8.39 6.81
C ILE A 47 25.84 8.99 8.12
N SER A 48 26.26 8.51 9.29
CA SER A 48 25.80 9.03 10.58
C SER A 48 26.08 10.53 10.77
N CYS A 49 27.13 11.05 10.11
CA CYS A 49 27.53 12.46 10.14
C CYS A 49 27.34 13.17 8.80
N HIS A 50 27.38 12.46 7.68
CA HIS A 50 27.33 12.97 6.31
C HIS A 50 26.15 12.40 5.53
N GLY A 51 24.99 12.25 6.16
CA GLY A 51 23.74 11.79 5.57
C GLY A 51 22.66 12.87 5.52
N GLY A 52 21.42 12.46 5.22
CA GLY A 52 20.31 13.39 4.99
C GLY A 52 19.95 14.29 6.18
N VAL A 53 20.08 13.79 7.42
CA VAL A 53 19.73 14.52 8.65
C VAL A 53 20.88 15.39 9.13
N LYS A 54 22.11 14.88 9.05
CA LYS A 54 23.31 15.60 9.45
C LYS A 54 24.20 15.77 8.23
N LYS A 55 24.56 17.02 7.92
CA LYS A 55 25.48 17.40 6.84
C LYS A 55 26.65 18.18 7.45
N LYS A 56 27.44 17.52 8.29
CA LYS A 56 28.61 18.17 8.91
C LYS A 56 29.56 18.70 7.86
N GLY A 57 29.97 19.97 8.00
CA GLY A 57 30.78 20.68 7.01
C GLY A 57 30.09 20.93 5.67
N GLY A 58 28.75 20.84 5.61
CA GLY A 58 27.98 20.97 4.37
C GLY A 58 28.13 19.78 3.41
N PHE A 59 28.72 18.66 3.85
CA PHE A 59 28.98 17.48 3.04
C PHE A 59 27.96 16.38 3.29
N SER A 60 27.41 15.81 2.22
CA SER A 60 26.46 14.69 2.28
C SER A 60 26.84 13.62 1.25
N LEU A 61 26.76 12.36 1.67
CA LEU A 61 27.02 11.17 0.83
C LEU A 61 25.71 10.46 0.41
N LEU A 62 24.56 11.08 0.67
CA LEU A 62 23.25 10.45 0.39
C LEU A 62 22.96 10.40 -1.11
N PHE A 63 23.18 11.50 -1.80
CA PHE A 63 23.00 11.60 -3.24
C PHE A 63 24.30 12.06 -3.93
N ARG A 64 24.52 11.59 -5.14
CA ARG A 64 25.71 11.94 -5.91
C ARG A 64 25.89 13.44 -6.09
N GLU A 65 24.80 14.14 -6.42
CA GLU A 65 24.78 15.58 -6.61
C GLU A 65 25.20 16.31 -5.34
N GLU A 66 24.77 15.88 -4.17
CA GLU A 66 25.17 16.44 -2.87
C GLU A 66 26.63 16.16 -2.55
N ALA A 67 27.10 14.93 -2.82
CA ALA A 67 28.47 14.50 -2.53
C ALA A 67 29.52 15.23 -3.38
N LEU A 68 29.13 15.68 -4.56
CA LEU A 68 30.03 16.42 -5.48
C LEU A 68 29.85 17.94 -5.41
N SER A 69 28.89 18.42 -4.62
CA SER A 69 28.63 19.85 -4.42
C SER A 69 29.71 20.51 -3.55
N PRO A 70 29.93 21.85 -3.66
CA PRO A 70 30.79 22.58 -2.76
C PRO A 70 30.32 22.42 -1.29
N THR A 71 31.27 22.16 -0.40
CA THR A 71 31.07 22.09 1.05
C THR A 71 31.12 23.51 1.67
N GLU A 72 31.04 23.63 2.98
CA GLU A 72 31.21 24.90 3.70
C GLU A 72 32.57 25.56 3.42
N SER A 73 33.58 24.80 3.00
CA SER A 73 34.87 25.35 2.56
C SER A 73 34.82 26.04 1.19
N GLY A 74 33.72 25.97 0.47
CA GLY A 74 33.55 26.49 -0.88
C GLY A 74 34.11 25.57 -1.97
N GLN A 75 34.67 24.41 -1.62
CA GLN A 75 35.22 23.42 -2.55
C GLN A 75 34.53 22.07 -2.38
N PRO A 76 34.40 21.26 -3.44
CA PRO A 76 33.87 19.90 -3.32
C PRO A 76 34.84 19.01 -2.53
N ALA A 77 34.31 18.16 -1.63
CA ALA A 77 35.12 17.19 -0.89
C ALA A 77 35.60 16.04 -1.79
N ILE A 78 34.83 15.68 -2.82
CA ILE A 78 35.15 14.63 -3.79
C ILE A 78 35.32 15.25 -5.17
N ILE A 79 36.49 15.00 -5.80
CA ILE A 79 36.79 15.37 -7.19
C ILE A 79 36.80 14.07 -8.00
N PRO A 80 35.78 13.78 -8.83
CA PRO A 80 35.74 12.56 -9.60
C PRO A 80 36.94 12.40 -10.53
N GLY A 81 37.60 11.24 -10.46
CA GLY A 81 38.80 10.94 -11.24
C GLY A 81 40.10 11.49 -10.63
N ASP A 82 40.05 12.12 -9.46
CA ASP A 82 41.25 12.69 -8.81
C ASP A 82 41.18 12.47 -7.28
N ALA A 83 41.44 11.25 -6.85
CA ALA A 83 41.47 10.90 -5.43
C ALA A 83 42.56 11.68 -4.67
N LYS A 84 43.71 11.94 -5.31
CA LYS A 84 44.86 12.64 -4.70
C LYS A 84 44.49 14.06 -4.24
N ASN A 85 43.68 14.78 -5.00
CA ASN A 85 43.27 16.15 -4.69
C ASN A 85 41.94 16.21 -3.91
N SER A 86 41.18 15.13 -3.83
CA SER A 86 39.95 15.04 -3.06
C SER A 86 40.18 15.16 -1.56
N ASP A 87 39.59 16.16 -0.91
CA ASP A 87 39.67 16.38 0.55
C ASP A 87 39.13 15.18 1.32
N PHE A 88 38.09 14.53 0.80
CA PHE A 88 37.54 13.29 1.32
C PHE A 88 38.63 12.23 1.53
N ILE A 89 39.45 11.94 0.52
CA ILE A 89 40.53 10.94 0.61
C ILE A 89 41.67 11.43 1.50
N LYS A 90 42.05 12.73 1.43
CA LYS A 90 43.08 13.29 2.30
C LYS A 90 42.77 13.12 3.77
N ARG A 91 41.50 13.35 4.18
CA ARG A 91 41.05 13.20 5.56
C ARG A 91 41.06 11.76 6.04
N LEU A 92 40.85 10.78 5.13
CA LEU A 92 40.95 9.35 5.50
C LEU A 92 42.40 8.93 5.78
N HIS A 93 43.39 9.62 5.17
CA HIS A 93 44.81 9.38 5.38
C HIS A 93 45.43 10.28 6.46
N SER A 94 44.74 11.30 6.97
CA SER A 94 45.30 12.21 7.96
C SER A 94 45.65 11.49 9.25
N THR A 95 46.80 11.83 9.81
CA THR A 95 47.24 11.38 11.14
C THR A 95 46.85 12.38 12.24
N ASP A 96 46.41 13.57 11.85
CA ASP A 96 45.91 14.58 12.77
C ASP A 96 44.50 14.20 13.27
N PRO A 97 44.32 13.99 14.58
CA PRO A 97 43.01 13.63 15.13
C PRO A 97 41.91 14.65 14.87
N GLU A 98 42.25 15.94 14.69
CA GLU A 98 41.26 17.01 14.40
C GLU A 98 40.83 17.05 12.94
N GLU A 99 41.60 16.47 12.04
CA GLU A 99 41.29 16.43 10.59
C GLU A 99 40.86 15.07 10.11
N ARG A 100 41.30 14.01 10.80
CA ARG A 100 41.01 12.62 10.38
C ARG A 100 39.55 12.28 10.39
N MET A 101 39.12 11.57 9.34
CA MET A 101 37.77 10.96 9.29
C MET A 101 37.88 9.43 9.33
N PRO A 102 36.94 8.74 10.01
CA PRO A 102 35.83 9.28 10.83
C PRO A 102 36.32 10.03 12.07
N TYR A 103 35.68 11.16 12.36
CA TYR A 103 36.10 12.06 13.45
C TYR A 103 35.86 11.44 14.81
N GLN A 104 36.92 11.31 15.63
CA GLN A 104 36.91 10.72 16.98
C GLN A 104 36.40 9.25 17.02
N GLU A 105 36.41 8.57 15.89
CA GLU A 105 36.01 7.16 15.75
C GLU A 105 37.21 6.32 15.30
N GLU A 106 37.00 4.98 15.22
CA GLU A 106 38.03 4.07 14.70
C GLU A 106 38.35 4.36 13.24
N SER A 107 39.66 4.37 12.92
CA SER A 107 40.12 4.59 11.55
C SER A 107 39.64 3.49 10.60
N LEU A 108 39.44 3.83 9.34
CA LEU A 108 39.24 2.83 8.31
C LEU A 108 40.49 1.94 8.17
N THR A 109 40.24 0.69 7.77
CA THR A 109 41.32 -0.22 7.38
C THR A 109 41.99 0.24 6.07
N ASN A 110 43.23 -0.19 5.87
CA ASN A 110 43.93 0.12 4.62
C ASN A 110 43.21 -0.37 3.36
N GLU A 111 42.46 -1.49 3.48
CA GLU A 111 41.68 -2.03 2.36
C GLU A 111 40.47 -1.15 2.08
N GLU A 112 39.73 -0.69 3.10
CA GLU A 112 38.62 0.23 2.95
C GLU A 112 39.06 1.55 2.31
N ILE A 113 40.18 2.11 2.76
CA ILE A 113 40.72 3.33 2.19
C ILE A 113 41.12 3.12 0.72
N LYS A 114 41.72 1.99 0.39
CA LYS A 114 42.08 1.61 -0.97
C LYS A 114 40.84 1.49 -1.89
N ILE A 115 39.78 0.87 -1.40
CA ILE A 115 38.51 0.77 -2.13
C ILE A 115 37.94 2.18 -2.41
N LEU A 116 37.85 3.03 -1.40
CA LEU A 116 37.33 4.40 -1.56
C LEU A 116 38.19 5.27 -2.46
N THR A 117 39.54 5.15 -2.36
CA THR A 117 40.49 5.85 -3.23
C THR A 117 40.27 5.46 -4.68
N ARG A 118 40.19 4.17 -4.94
CA ARG A 118 39.98 3.63 -6.28
C ARG A 118 38.62 4.03 -6.83
N TRP A 119 37.56 4.02 -5.99
CA TRP A 119 36.22 4.47 -6.37
C TRP A 119 36.24 5.94 -6.84
N VAL A 120 36.95 6.82 -6.12
CA VAL A 120 37.07 8.23 -6.52
C VAL A 120 37.82 8.34 -7.83
N ASP A 121 38.92 7.60 -8.01
CA ASP A 121 39.73 7.60 -9.26
C ASP A 121 38.94 7.06 -10.46
N GLU A 122 38.02 6.11 -10.25
CA GLU A 122 37.10 5.59 -11.27
C GLU A 122 35.89 6.52 -11.54
N GLY A 123 35.89 7.74 -10.95
CA GLY A 123 34.91 8.79 -11.21
C GLY A 123 33.81 8.95 -10.17
N ALA A 124 33.99 8.41 -8.98
CA ALA A 124 33.02 8.49 -7.87
C ALA A 124 31.57 8.19 -8.34
N LYS A 125 31.40 7.07 -8.99
CA LYS A 125 30.09 6.65 -9.53
C LYS A 125 29.22 6.12 -8.40
N PHE A 126 28.04 6.71 -8.27
CA PHE A 126 26.99 6.21 -7.41
C PHE A 126 26.06 5.32 -8.25
N GLU A 127 25.64 4.22 -7.70
CA GLU A 127 24.71 3.32 -8.35
C GLU A 127 23.42 3.20 -7.52
N THR A 128 22.32 2.96 -8.20
CA THR A 128 21.04 2.62 -7.54
C THR A 128 21.25 1.37 -6.69
N HIS A 129 20.65 1.34 -5.50
CA HIS A 129 20.73 0.17 -4.62
C HIS A 129 20.27 -1.09 -5.39
N TRP A 130 20.99 -2.20 -5.21
CA TRP A 130 20.78 -3.44 -5.97
C TRP A 130 19.33 -3.93 -5.98
N SER A 131 18.57 -3.71 -4.88
CA SER A 131 17.16 -4.11 -4.77
C SER A 131 16.22 -3.36 -5.72
N TYR A 132 16.63 -2.21 -6.26
CA TYR A 132 15.87 -1.41 -7.22
C TYR A 132 16.37 -1.56 -8.66
N LEU A 133 17.40 -2.38 -8.87
CA LEU A 133 17.89 -2.68 -10.22
C LEU A 133 17.04 -3.77 -10.86
N PRO A 134 16.83 -3.71 -12.20
CA PRO A 134 16.20 -4.81 -12.91
C PRO A 134 16.94 -6.13 -12.65
N VAL A 135 16.19 -7.18 -12.34
CA VAL A 135 16.75 -8.52 -12.09
C VAL A 135 17.47 -9.01 -13.34
N LYS A 136 18.71 -9.43 -13.17
CA LYS A 136 19.52 -10.04 -14.23
C LYS A 136 19.83 -11.48 -13.87
N SER A 137 19.84 -12.36 -14.87
CA SER A 137 20.28 -13.75 -14.66
C SER A 137 21.76 -13.79 -14.30
N PRO A 138 22.15 -14.27 -13.11
CA PRO A 138 23.55 -14.39 -12.73
C PRO A 138 24.24 -15.50 -13.56
N LYS A 139 25.56 -15.43 -13.66
CA LYS A 139 26.35 -16.54 -14.18
C LYS A 139 26.35 -17.66 -13.14
N VAL A 140 25.74 -18.79 -13.48
CA VAL A 140 25.73 -19.96 -12.60
C VAL A 140 27.12 -20.60 -12.57
N PRO A 141 27.73 -20.78 -11.38
CA PRO A 141 29.03 -21.41 -11.24
C PRO A 141 29.09 -22.79 -11.90
N GLY A 142 30.20 -23.10 -12.58
CA GLY A 142 30.37 -24.39 -13.25
C GLY A 142 29.51 -24.61 -14.49
N LYS A 143 28.70 -23.64 -14.94
CA LYS A 143 28.01 -23.65 -16.24
C LYS A 143 28.82 -22.83 -17.28
N GLY A 144 29.85 -23.43 -17.86
CA GLY A 144 30.66 -22.83 -18.93
C GLY A 144 30.92 -23.81 -20.07
N ILE A 145 31.67 -23.40 -21.08
CA ILE A 145 32.02 -24.23 -22.25
C ILE A 145 32.67 -25.58 -21.86
N PHE A 146 33.23 -25.66 -20.66
CA PHE A 146 33.84 -26.88 -20.09
C PHE A 146 33.01 -27.53 -18.97
N SER A 147 31.71 -27.19 -18.84
CA SER A 147 30.83 -27.73 -17.77
C SER A 147 30.67 -29.26 -17.81
N TRP A 148 30.98 -29.87 -18.95
CA TRP A 148 30.98 -31.34 -19.12
C TRP A 148 32.05 -32.05 -18.27
N PHE A 149 33.14 -31.38 -17.90
CA PHE A 149 34.19 -31.92 -17.03
C PHE A 149 33.86 -31.80 -15.53
N ASN A 150 32.95 -30.87 -15.16
CA ASN A 150 32.56 -30.61 -13.79
C ASN A 150 31.06 -30.90 -13.59
N LYS A 151 30.68 -32.16 -13.68
CA LYS A 151 29.34 -32.61 -13.26
C LYS A 151 29.27 -32.55 -11.72
N LYS A 152 28.97 -31.38 -11.16
CA LYS A 152 28.44 -31.28 -9.81
C LYS A 152 26.94 -31.61 -9.88
N ASP A 153 26.52 -32.59 -9.09
CA ASP A 153 25.09 -32.92 -8.94
C ASP A 153 24.38 -31.80 -8.20
N GLY A 154 23.15 -31.52 -8.59
CA GLY A 154 22.31 -30.49 -7.97
C GLY A 154 21.73 -29.47 -8.93
N ASN A 155 20.86 -28.61 -8.40
CA ASN A 155 20.26 -27.51 -9.13
C ASN A 155 21.20 -26.28 -9.16
N ASP A 156 20.75 -25.18 -9.78
CA ASP A 156 21.57 -23.97 -9.90
C ASP A 156 21.87 -23.31 -8.55
N ILE A 157 20.95 -23.39 -7.58
CA ILE A 157 21.15 -22.88 -6.22
C ILE A 157 22.26 -23.67 -5.51
N ASP A 158 22.26 -25.00 -5.65
CA ASP A 158 23.31 -25.86 -5.12
C ASP A 158 24.69 -25.47 -5.62
N ARG A 159 24.82 -25.05 -6.88
CA ARG A 159 26.10 -24.63 -7.46
C ARG A 159 26.67 -23.38 -6.81
N PHE A 160 25.82 -22.39 -6.48
CA PHE A 160 26.26 -21.22 -5.73
C PHE A 160 26.68 -21.57 -4.30
N ILE A 161 25.93 -22.47 -3.66
CA ILE A 161 26.29 -22.96 -2.32
C ILE A 161 27.61 -23.73 -2.35
N ASP A 162 27.81 -24.61 -3.32
CA ASP A 162 29.05 -25.38 -3.47
C ASP A 162 30.25 -24.50 -3.73
N GLU A 163 30.13 -23.48 -4.59
CA GLU A 163 31.21 -22.52 -4.81
C GLU A 163 31.63 -21.87 -3.51
N LYS A 164 30.68 -21.45 -2.68
CA LYS A 164 30.97 -20.84 -1.39
C LYS A 164 31.55 -21.82 -0.36
N LEU A 165 31.09 -23.05 -0.36
CA LEU A 165 31.67 -24.10 0.48
C LEU A 165 33.11 -24.46 0.08
N ASP A 166 33.38 -24.53 -1.25
CA ASP A 166 34.72 -24.77 -1.78
C ASP A 166 35.68 -23.62 -1.41
N GLU A 167 35.25 -22.35 -1.47
CA GLU A 167 36.04 -21.20 -1.03
C GLU A 167 36.45 -21.27 0.45
N LEU A 168 35.58 -21.89 1.28
CA LEU A 168 35.79 -22.00 2.72
C LEU A 168 36.40 -23.34 3.13
N ASP A 169 36.75 -24.21 2.18
CA ASP A 169 37.22 -25.58 2.38
C ASP A 169 36.27 -26.42 3.25
N LEU A 170 34.97 -26.26 2.99
CA LEU A 170 33.90 -26.97 3.68
C LEU A 170 33.20 -27.98 2.78
N ALA A 171 32.78 -29.09 3.33
CA ALA A 171 31.98 -30.11 2.64
C ALA A 171 30.48 -29.95 2.97
N ARG A 172 29.59 -30.33 2.04
CA ARG A 172 28.16 -30.47 2.33
C ARG A 172 27.92 -31.50 3.44
N SER A 173 26.97 -31.20 4.33
CA SER A 173 26.42 -32.15 5.26
C SER A 173 25.71 -33.31 4.54
N LYS A 174 25.63 -34.47 5.15
CA LYS A 174 24.82 -35.58 4.64
C LYS A 174 23.34 -35.22 4.69
N GLN A 175 22.56 -35.81 3.78
CA GLN A 175 21.10 -35.68 3.81
C GLN A 175 20.54 -36.20 5.14
N SER A 176 19.60 -35.45 5.71
CA SER A 176 18.94 -35.86 6.97
C SER A 176 18.04 -37.07 6.77
N GLU A 177 17.77 -37.78 7.85
CA GLU A 177 16.84 -38.91 7.88
C GLU A 177 15.40 -38.45 7.53
N LYS A 178 14.58 -39.40 7.05
CA LYS A 178 13.21 -39.10 6.56
C LYS A 178 12.35 -38.40 7.61
N GLU A 179 12.43 -38.79 8.85
CA GLU A 179 11.66 -38.21 9.96
C GLU A 179 12.02 -36.73 10.17
N VAL A 180 13.32 -36.43 10.08
CA VAL A 180 13.81 -35.04 10.22
C VAL A 180 13.35 -34.19 9.04
N LEU A 181 13.44 -34.71 7.82
CA LEU A 181 12.96 -34.02 6.61
C LEU A 181 11.45 -33.78 6.68
N LEU A 182 10.65 -34.79 7.05
CA LEU A 182 9.21 -34.67 7.25
C LEU A 182 8.89 -33.54 8.22
N ARG A 183 9.51 -33.52 9.39
CA ARG A 183 9.28 -32.50 10.40
C ARG A 183 9.65 -31.11 9.89
N ARG A 184 10.82 -30.93 9.27
CA ARG A 184 11.30 -29.62 8.80
C ARG A 184 10.39 -29.05 7.73
N VAL A 185 10.12 -29.81 6.67
CA VAL A 185 9.28 -29.31 5.56
C VAL A 185 7.84 -29.05 5.99
N SER A 186 7.31 -29.83 6.93
CA SER A 186 5.96 -29.59 7.46
C SER A 186 5.89 -28.29 8.24
N LEU A 187 6.86 -28.02 9.12
CA LEU A 187 6.92 -26.75 9.87
C LEU A 187 7.16 -25.55 8.95
N ASP A 188 7.96 -25.70 7.91
CA ASP A 188 8.22 -24.65 6.95
C ASP A 188 6.96 -24.31 6.12
N LEU A 189 6.27 -25.32 5.56
CA LEU A 189 5.17 -25.12 4.64
C LEU A 189 3.82 -24.86 5.34
N ILE A 190 3.51 -25.62 6.40
CA ILE A 190 2.19 -25.56 7.05
C ILE A 190 2.24 -25.11 8.52
N GLY A 191 3.42 -24.86 9.09
CA GLY A 191 3.62 -24.36 10.45
C GLY A 191 3.36 -25.35 11.58
N ILE A 192 2.89 -26.56 11.25
CA ILE A 192 2.54 -27.63 12.19
C ILE A 192 3.11 -28.97 11.70
N PRO A 193 3.20 -30.01 12.54
CA PRO A 193 3.53 -31.34 12.09
C PRO A 193 2.55 -31.84 11.01
N ALA A 194 3.06 -32.58 10.03
CA ALA A 194 2.22 -33.11 8.94
C ALA A 194 1.07 -33.98 9.49
N PRO A 195 -0.11 -33.90 8.88
CA PRO A 195 -1.24 -34.77 9.16
C PRO A 195 -0.81 -36.25 9.09
N ALA A 196 -1.39 -37.10 9.96
CA ALA A 196 -1.01 -38.49 10.10
C ALA A 196 -1.02 -39.29 8.78
N GLU A 197 -2.00 -39.02 7.91
CA GLU A 197 -2.11 -39.68 6.61
C GLU A 197 -0.98 -39.29 5.64
N ILE A 198 -0.58 -38.00 5.62
CA ILE A 198 0.55 -37.52 4.81
C ILE A 198 1.87 -38.13 5.35
N SER A 199 2.05 -38.07 6.67
CA SER A 199 3.23 -38.66 7.35
C SER A 199 3.38 -40.13 7.02
N LYS A 200 2.30 -40.93 7.15
CA LYS A 200 2.30 -42.36 6.86
C LYS A 200 2.65 -42.66 5.41
N LYS A 201 2.05 -41.96 4.46
CA LYS A 201 2.34 -42.10 3.02
C LYS A 201 3.81 -41.83 2.72
N TYR A 202 4.37 -40.75 3.24
CA TYR A 202 5.78 -40.40 3.01
C TYR A 202 6.74 -41.43 3.62
N MET A 203 6.50 -41.85 4.86
CA MET A 203 7.36 -42.82 5.52
C MET A 203 7.40 -44.20 4.83
N GLN A 204 6.28 -44.59 4.20
CA GLN A 204 6.15 -45.86 3.48
C GLN A 204 6.62 -45.77 2.02
N ASP A 205 6.74 -44.57 1.44
CA ASP A 205 7.17 -44.39 0.04
C ASP A 205 8.70 -44.49 -0.06
N SER A 206 9.20 -45.56 -0.72
CA SER A 206 10.63 -45.76 -1.00
C SER A 206 11.06 -45.27 -2.38
N SER A 207 10.17 -44.59 -3.14
CA SER A 207 10.49 -44.06 -4.46
C SER A 207 11.41 -42.83 -4.39
N GLY A 208 12.19 -42.60 -5.42
CA GLY A 208 13.01 -41.38 -5.56
C GLY A 208 12.23 -40.08 -5.55
N GLN A 209 10.90 -40.12 -5.73
CA GLN A 209 9.99 -38.96 -5.75
C GLN A 209 9.24 -38.78 -4.41
N ALA A 210 9.55 -39.57 -3.37
CA ALA A 210 8.83 -39.53 -2.11
C ALA A 210 8.80 -38.13 -1.48
N TYR A 211 9.91 -37.39 -1.54
CA TYR A 211 10.01 -36.02 -0.99
C TYR A 211 9.20 -35.02 -1.77
N GLU A 212 9.23 -35.06 -3.12
CA GLU A 212 8.41 -34.19 -3.97
C GLU A 212 6.91 -34.38 -3.70
N LYS A 213 6.45 -35.64 -3.63
CA LYS A 213 5.06 -35.98 -3.29
C LYS A 213 4.66 -35.48 -1.89
N LEU A 214 5.59 -35.49 -0.94
CA LEU A 214 5.35 -34.89 0.39
C LEU A 214 5.14 -33.39 0.29
N VAL A 215 6.02 -32.69 -0.44
CA VAL A 215 5.93 -31.24 -0.65
C VAL A 215 4.60 -30.89 -1.33
N ASP A 216 4.23 -31.57 -2.40
CA ASP A 216 2.96 -31.36 -3.12
C ASP A 216 1.75 -31.56 -2.20
N ALA A 217 1.78 -32.61 -1.37
CA ALA A 217 0.69 -32.88 -0.42
C ALA A 217 0.57 -31.82 0.67
N LEU A 218 1.68 -31.24 1.11
CA LEU A 218 1.68 -30.15 2.10
C LEU A 218 1.25 -28.83 1.48
N LEU A 219 1.67 -28.52 0.25
CA LEU A 219 1.23 -27.34 -0.49
C LEU A 219 -0.29 -27.37 -0.78
N ALA A 220 -0.84 -28.56 -1.03
CA ALA A 220 -2.28 -28.74 -1.23
C ALA A 220 -3.10 -28.77 0.09
N SER A 221 -2.44 -28.69 1.24
CA SER A 221 -3.11 -28.70 2.55
C SER A 221 -3.73 -27.34 2.87
N PRO A 222 -4.97 -27.27 3.41
CA PRO A 222 -5.58 -26.01 3.85
C PRO A 222 -4.72 -25.22 4.84
N GLN A 223 -3.91 -25.89 5.64
CA GLN A 223 -3.00 -25.28 6.62
C GLN A 223 -1.87 -24.48 5.97
N PHE A 224 -1.59 -24.67 4.68
CA PHE A 224 -0.67 -23.82 3.93
C PHE A 224 -1.15 -22.36 3.94
N GLY A 225 -2.40 -22.13 3.57
CA GLY A 225 -3.00 -20.79 3.60
C GLY A 225 -3.03 -20.19 5.00
N GLU A 226 -3.36 -20.99 6.03
CA GLU A 226 -3.35 -20.54 7.43
C GLU A 226 -1.96 -20.08 7.88
N ARG A 227 -0.92 -20.87 7.55
CA ARG A 227 0.48 -20.55 7.88
C ARG A 227 0.96 -19.25 7.25
N TRP A 228 0.75 -19.11 5.94
CA TRP A 228 1.25 -17.93 5.21
C TRP A 228 0.42 -16.69 5.48
N THR A 229 -0.87 -16.84 5.76
CA THR A 229 -1.73 -15.76 6.23
C THR A 229 -1.23 -15.17 7.54
N ALA A 230 -0.79 -15.99 8.50
CA ALA A 230 -0.26 -15.48 9.77
C ALA A 230 0.92 -14.53 9.55
N LEU A 231 1.86 -14.88 8.65
CA LEU A 231 3.00 -14.03 8.32
C LEU A 231 2.60 -12.75 7.61
N TRP A 232 1.61 -12.84 6.69
CA TRP A 232 1.09 -11.65 5.99
C TRP A 232 0.31 -10.72 6.92
N MET A 233 -0.45 -11.27 7.87
CA MET A 233 -1.19 -10.49 8.86
C MET A 233 -0.27 -9.63 9.73
N ASP A 234 0.93 -10.12 10.08
CA ASP A 234 1.92 -9.33 10.79
C ASP A 234 2.35 -8.09 9.97
N LEU A 235 2.62 -8.28 8.67
CA LEU A 235 2.92 -7.17 7.76
C LEU A 235 1.73 -6.22 7.57
N ALA A 236 0.52 -6.76 7.52
CA ALA A 236 -0.72 -6.00 7.39
C ALA A 236 -1.18 -5.36 8.70
N ARG A 237 -0.49 -5.56 9.82
CA ARG A 237 -0.84 -5.05 11.17
C ARG A 237 -2.23 -5.50 11.64
N TYR A 238 -2.65 -6.70 11.23
CA TYR A 238 -3.98 -7.22 11.56
C TYR A 238 -4.20 -7.27 13.07
N ALA A 239 -5.33 -6.74 13.51
CA ALA A 239 -5.83 -6.87 14.86
C ALA A 239 -7.36 -6.98 14.88
N ASP A 240 -7.90 -7.77 15.80
CA ASP A 240 -9.35 -7.88 16.02
C ASP A 240 -9.90 -6.74 16.88
N THR A 241 -9.08 -5.72 17.18
CA THR A 241 -9.42 -4.55 17.98
C THR A 241 -8.95 -3.26 17.31
N LYS A 242 -9.48 -2.11 17.76
CA LYS A 242 -9.25 -0.80 17.13
C LYS A 242 -7.89 -0.17 17.43
N GLY A 243 -7.24 -0.55 18.50
CA GLY A 243 -6.08 0.16 19.07
C GLY A 243 -6.52 1.32 19.95
N TYR A 244 -5.71 2.30 20.20
CA TYR A 244 -5.89 3.45 21.08
C TYR A 244 -6.49 3.08 22.46
N GLU A 245 -6.96 4.06 23.25
CA GLU A 245 -7.43 3.79 24.62
C GLU A 245 -8.76 3.03 24.67
N ARG A 246 -9.66 3.29 23.72
CA ARG A 246 -10.91 2.56 23.53
C ARG A 246 -10.73 1.40 22.54
N ASP A 247 -10.01 0.40 22.99
CA ASP A 247 -9.62 -0.76 22.17
C ASP A 247 -10.78 -1.77 22.01
N TYR A 248 -11.89 -1.33 21.42
CA TYR A 248 -13.04 -2.18 21.16
C TYR A 248 -12.77 -3.19 20.05
N ILE A 249 -13.52 -4.30 20.10
CA ILE A 249 -13.49 -5.33 19.06
C ILE A 249 -14.00 -4.74 17.73
N ARG A 250 -13.28 -5.04 16.65
CA ARG A 250 -13.68 -4.73 15.27
C ARG A 250 -13.98 -5.99 14.47
N SER A 251 -14.90 -5.88 13.52
CA SER A 251 -15.31 -7.00 12.66
C SER A 251 -14.51 -7.01 11.35
N ILE A 252 -13.22 -7.37 11.43
CA ILE A 252 -12.33 -7.40 10.26
C ILE A 252 -11.88 -8.82 9.86
N TRP A 253 -12.37 -9.83 10.54
CA TRP A 253 -11.96 -11.23 10.40
C TRP A 253 -12.12 -11.80 8.98
N ARG A 254 -12.97 -11.22 8.15
CA ARG A 254 -13.14 -11.65 6.75
C ARG A 254 -11.92 -11.39 5.89
N TYR A 255 -11.13 -10.40 6.23
CA TYR A 255 -9.84 -10.18 5.58
C TYR A 255 -8.87 -11.35 5.82
N ARG A 256 -8.82 -11.86 7.04
CA ARG A 256 -8.05 -13.07 7.36
C ARG A 256 -8.52 -14.28 6.53
N ASP A 257 -9.82 -14.49 6.43
CA ASP A 257 -10.38 -15.58 5.63
C ASP A 257 -10.09 -15.41 4.14
N TRP A 258 -10.13 -14.17 3.64
CA TRP A 258 -9.73 -13.86 2.27
C TRP A 258 -8.24 -14.18 2.01
N LEU A 259 -7.35 -13.83 2.94
CA LEU A 259 -5.93 -14.17 2.85
C LEU A 259 -5.70 -15.68 2.80
N ILE A 260 -6.35 -16.45 3.71
CA ILE A 260 -6.24 -17.91 3.74
C ILE A 260 -6.66 -18.50 2.38
N LYS A 261 -7.77 -18.03 1.84
CA LYS A 261 -8.27 -18.44 0.54
C LYS A 261 -7.29 -18.06 -0.57
N ALA A 262 -6.79 -16.83 -0.59
CA ALA A 262 -5.88 -16.33 -1.62
C ALA A 262 -4.58 -17.15 -1.68
N PHE A 263 -3.98 -17.50 -0.52
CA PHE A 263 -2.81 -18.35 -0.46
C PHE A 263 -3.10 -19.80 -0.87
N ASN A 264 -4.22 -20.38 -0.46
CA ASN A 264 -4.60 -21.74 -0.84
C ASN A 264 -4.96 -21.88 -2.33
N GLU A 265 -5.43 -20.81 -2.98
CA GLU A 265 -5.72 -20.74 -4.40
C GLU A 265 -4.49 -20.35 -5.25
N ASP A 266 -3.33 -20.16 -4.61
CA ASP A 266 -2.09 -19.68 -5.26
C ASP A 266 -2.36 -18.44 -6.13
N LYS A 267 -3.10 -17.45 -5.55
CA LYS A 267 -3.46 -16.21 -6.26
C LYS A 267 -2.21 -15.52 -6.79
N PRO A 268 -2.15 -15.17 -8.10
CA PRO A 268 -1.02 -14.44 -8.67
C PRO A 268 -0.68 -13.19 -7.86
N TYR A 269 0.60 -12.97 -7.58
CA TYR A 269 1.05 -11.92 -6.65
C TYR A 269 0.65 -10.51 -7.10
N ASP A 270 0.67 -10.23 -8.38
CA ASP A 270 0.21 -8.96 -8.95
C ASP A 270 -1.28 -8.72 -8.69
N GLN A 271 -2.13 -9.75 -8.87
CA GLN A 271 -3.56 -9.67 -8.54
C GLN A 271 -3.78 -9.52 -7.03
N PHE A 272 -3.04 -10.28 -6.23
CA PHE A 272 -3.08 -10.21 -4.77
C PHE A 272 -2.78 -8.78 -4.27
N LEU A 273 -1.79 -8.11 -4.85
CA LEU A 273 -1.47 -6.73 -4.50
C LEU A 273 -2.52 -5.74 -4.98
N VAL A 274 -2.95 -5.83 -6.24
CA VAL A 274 -3.95 -4.92 -6.83
C VAL A 274 -5.25 -4.98 -6.03
N GLU A 275 -5.72 -6.17 -5.65
CA GLU A 275 -6.95 -6.33 -4.88
C GLU A 275 -6.83 -5.71 -3.48
N GLN A 276 -5.68 -5.81 -2.82
CA GLN A 276 -5.48 -5.21 -1.49
C GLN A 276 -5.31 -3.69 -1.53
N LEU A 277 -4.70 -3.14 -2.58
CA LEU A 277 -4.45 -1.70 -2.68
C LEU A 277 -5.62 -0.94 -3.29
N ALA A 278 -6.36 -1.55 -4.21
CA ALA A 278 -7.35 -0.89 -5.06
C ALA A 278 -8.48 -1.83 -5.52
N GLY A 279 -8.80 -2.86 -4.73
CA GLY A 279 -9.84 -3.83 -5.07
C GLY A 279 -11.20 -3.20 -5.30
N ASP A 280 -11.55 -2.18 -4.52
CA ASP A 280 -12.79 -1.42 -4.63
C ASP A 280 -12.86 -0.52 -5.89
N LEU A 281 -11.74 -0.23 -6.52
CA LEU A 281 -11.63 0.58 -7.73
C LEU A 281 -11.67 -0.25 -9.02
N LEU A 282 -11.64 -1.58 -8.92
CA LEU A 282 -11.72 -2.46 -10.07
C LEU A 282 -13.07 -2.32 -10.79
N PRO A 283 -13.16 -2.61 -12.10
CA PRO A 283 -14.44 -2.61 -12.80
C PRO A 283 -15.41 -3.65 -12.19
N ASN A 284 -16.55 -3.21 -11.69
CA ASN A 284 -17.57 -4.06 -11.05
C ASN A 284 -17.01 -4.96 -9.93
N PRO A 285 -16.39 -4.38 -8.89
CA PRO A 285 -15.70 -5.16 -7.88
C PRO A 285 -16.67 -6.08 -7.12
N SER A 286 -16.19 -7.30 -6.87
CA SER A 286 -16.89 -8.29 -6.04
C SER A 286 -16.73 -7.97 -4.54
N ASP A 287 -17.56 -8.59 -3.69
CA ASP A 287 -17.40 -8.48 -2.23
C ASP A 287 -16.00 -8.91 -1.77
N GLU A 288 -15.41 -9.94 -2.39
CA GLU A 288 -14.05 -10.42 -2.12
C GLU A 288 -12.99 -9.34 -2.39
N GLN A 289 -13.18 -8.55 -3.45
CA GLN A 289 -12.27 -7.46 -3.80
C GLN A 289 -12.41 -6.25 -2.86
N PHE A 290 -13.61 -5.99 -2.35
CA PHE A 290 -13.78 -5.03 -1.25
C PHE A 290 -13.11 -5.53 0.02
N ILE A 291 -13.29 -6.81 0.38
CA ILE A 291 -12.68 -7.41 1.58
C ILE A 291 -11.15 -7.33 1.52
N ALA A 292 -10.56 -7.55 0.34
CA ALA A 292 -9.11 -7.45 0.14
C ALA A 292 -8.56 -6.08 0.56
N THR A 293 -9.30 -4.98 0.33
CA THR A 293 -8.86 -3.63 0.69
C THR A 293 -8.75 -3.39 2.20
N ALA A 294 -9.16 -4.37 3.01
CA ALA A 294 -8.96 -4.31 4.46
C ALA A 294 -7.48 -4.30 4.87
N PHE A 295 -6.54 -4.59 3.97
CA PHE A 295 -5.13 -4.31 4.17
C PHE A 295 -4.88 -2.88 4.69
N HIS A 296 -5.60 -1.90 4.15
CA HIS A 296 -5.55 -0.51 4.59
C HIS A 296 -6.50 -0.16 5.74
N ARG A 297 -7.41 -1.09 6.11
CA ARG A 297 -8.35 -0.91 7.21
C ARG A 297 -7.84 -1.44 8.56
N ASN A 298 -6.67 -2.10 8.57
CA ASN A 298 -6.00 -2.56 9.79
C ASN A 298 -5.32 -1.43 10.58
N THR A 299 -5.35 -0.21 10.07
CA THR A 299 -4.94 1.00 10.78
C THR A 299 -5.70 1.15 12.10
N MET A 300 -5.04 1.62 13.14
CA MET A 300 -5.72 1.99 14.39
C MET A 300 -6.77 3.07 14.14
N ASN A 301 -7.89 2.98 14.84
CA ASN A 301 -9.00 3.92 14.74
C ASN A 301 -9.39 4.41 16.14
N ASN A 302 -9.55 5.73 16.28
CA ASN A 302 -9.96 6.35 17.52
C ASN A 302 -11.46 6.67 17.48
N ASP A 303 -12.20 6.32 18.53
CA ASP A 303 -13.63 6.63 18.69
C ASP A 303 -13.93 7.37 20.01
N GLU A 304 -12.93 8.02 20.59
CA GLU A 304 -13.10 8.78 21.81
C GLU A 304 -13.75 10.14 21.56
N GLY A 305 -14.63 10.52 22.47
CA GLY A 305 -15.27 11.83 22.42
C GLY A 305 -14.29 12.95 22.76
N GLY A 306 -14.33 14.04 21.97
CA GLY A 306 -13.52 15.23 22.20
C GLY A 306 -12.15 15.22 21.54
N THR A 307 -11.86 14.23 20.70
CA THR A 307 -10.65 14.17 19.89
C THR A 307 -10.80 14.96 18.58
N ASP A 308 -9.68 15.33 17.95
CA ASP A 308 -9.68 15.95 16.63
C ASP A 308 -9.70 14.85 15.54
N ASN A 309 -10.84 14.69 14.90
CA ASN A 309 -11.03 13.67 13.85
C ASN A 309 -10.05 13.83 12.68
N GLU A 310 -9.64 15.06 12.34
CA GLU A 310 -8.70 15.30 11.26
C GLU A 310 -7.28 14.83 11.62
N GLU A 311 -6.87 14.98 12.87
CA GLU A 311 -5.60 14.46 13.38
C GLU A 311 -5.53 12.93 13.20
N PHE A 312 -6.56 12.20 13.63
CA PHE A 312 -6.59 10.74 13.52
C PHE A 312 -6.77 10.26 12.07
N ARG A 313 -7.53 11.01 11.25
CA ARG A 313 -7.61 10.73 9.81
C ARG A 313 -6.24 10.85 9.14
N VAL A 314 -5.48 11.89 9.44
CA VAL A 314 -4.13 12.07 8.90
C VAL A 314 -3.20 10.99 9.41
N ALA A 315 -3.25 10.63 10.70
CA ALA A 315 -2.46 9.54 11.26
C ALA A 315 -2.73 8.21 10.54
N ALA A 316 -3.99 7.91 10.25
CA ALA A 316 -4.39 6.72 9.49
C ALA A 316 -3.83 6.73 8.06
N ILE A 317 -3.82 7.87 7.39
CA ILE A 317 -3.25 8.02 6.04
C ILE A 317 -1.74 7.80 6.06
N LEU A 318 -1.02 8.40 7.02
CA LEU A 318 0.43 8.21 7.19
C LEU A 318 0.77 6.75 7.46
N ASP A 319 -0.01 6.07 8.29
CA ASP A 319 0.15 4.64 8.56
C ASP A 319 -0.05 3.78 7.29
N ARG A 320 -1.03 4.08 6.44
CA ARG A 320 -1.22 3.41 5.14
C ARG A 320 -0.04 3.58 4.21
N VAL A 321 0.50 4.79 4.13
CA VAL A 321 1.72 5.08 3.36
C VAL A 321 2.87 4.21 3.85
N ASN A 322 3.16 4.26 5.14
CA ASN A 322 4.26 3.53 5.76
C ASN A 322 4.12 2.03 5.55
N THR A 323 2.95 1.48 5.86
CA THR A 323 2.68 0.04 5.72
C THR A 323 2.81 -0.44 4.28
N THR A 324 2.35 0.33 3.31
CA THR A 324 2.48 -0.05 1.90
C THR A 324 3.93 -0.28 1.53
N TRP A 325 4.82 0.63 1.90
CA TRP A 325 6.24 0.52 1.59
C TRP A 325 6.97 -0.52 2.44
N GLU A 326 6.65 -0.61 3.72
CA GLU A 326 7.25 -1.61 4.61
C GLU A 326 6.86 -3.03 4.23
N ALA A 327 5.57 -3.27 4.00
CA ALA A 327 5.07 -4.62 3.66
C ALA A 327 5.48 -5.06 2.24
N LEU A 328 5.47 -4.16 1.25
CA LEU A 328 5.68 -4.52 -0.15
C LEU A 328 7.12 -4.36 -0.62
N MET A 329 7.86 -3.41 -0.07
CA MET A 329 9.21 -3.06 -0.50
C MET A 329 10.28 -3.33 0.56
N GLY A 330 9.90 -3.69 1.79
CA GLY A 330 10.84 -3.88 2.89
C GLY A 330 11.62 -2.61 3.26
N THR A 331 11.04 -1.42 3.00
CA THR A 331 11.68 -0.12 3.21
C THR A 331 11.03 0.63 4.35
N SER A 332 11.82 1.12 5.31
CA SER A 332 11.36 1.94 6.44
C SER A 332 10.92 3.34 5.96
N PHE A 333 9.86 3.40 5.15
CA PHE A 333 9.43 4.61 4.46
C PHE A 333 8.93 5.70 5.42
N ALA A 334 8.54 5.35 6.65
CA ALA A 334 8.19 6.28 7.70
C ALA A 334 9.29 7.33 7.99
N CYS A 335 10.57 6.98 7.81
CA CYS A 335 11.68 7.92 7.96
C CYS A 335 11.57 9.10 6.99
N VAL A 336 10.97 8.90 5.82
CA VAL A 336 10.84 9.90 4.75
C VAL A 336 9.80 10.97 5.08
N GLN A 337 8.95 10.74 6.07
CA GLN A 337 7.98 11.73 6.55
C GLN A 337 8.61 13.05 7.01
N CYS A 338 9.82 13.01 7.59
CA CYS A 338 10.49 14.20 8.12
C CYS A 338 11.69 14.67 7.29
N HIS A 339 12.35 13.76 6.56
CA HIS A 339 13.54 14.03 5.74
C HIS A 339 13.70 12.96 4.67
N SER A 340 14.52 13.20 3.66
CA SER A 340 14.84 12.16 2.66
C SER A 340 15.43 10.91 3.32
N HIS A 341 15.16 9.72 2.77
CA HIS A 341 15.59 8.45 3.37
C HIS A 341 17.12 8.40 3.51
N PRO A 342 17.66 7.97 4.67
CA PRO A 342 19.12 8.02 4.90
C PRO A 342 19.93 7.02 4.07
N TYR A 343 19.34 5.99 3.54
CA TYR A 343 20.03 4.91 2.83
C TYR A 343 19.49 4.59 1.45
N ASP A 344 18.19 4.84 1.23
CA ASP A 344 17.47 4.51 0.01
C ASP A 344 17.14 5.76 -0.81
N PRO A 345 16.93 5.66 -2.13
CA PRO A 345 16.80 6.81 -3.01
C PRO A 345 15.40 7.44 -2.97
N PHE A 346 14.85 7.70 -1.78
CA PHE A 346 13.54 8.31 -1.58
C PHE A 346 13.67 9.70 -0.99
N THR A 347 13.08 10.67 -1.66
CA THR A 347 13.05 12.06 -1.20
C THR A 347 11.85 12.33 -0.30
N HIS A 348 11.98 13.31 0.59
CA HIS A 348 10.89 13.79 1.44
C HIS A 348 9.65 14.22 0.63
N GLU A 349 9.84 14.82 -0.54
CA GLU A 349 8.75 15.24 -1.43
C GLU A 349 7.95 14.05 -1.96
N GLU A 350 8.61 12.93 -2.28
CA GLU A 350 7.97 11.71 -2.79
C GLU A 350 7.04 11.08 -1.77
N TYR A 351 7.35 11.18 -0.48
CA TYR A 351 6.46 10.73 0.60
C TYR A 351 5.09 11.37 0.50
N TYR A 352 5.03 12.70 0.40
CA TYR A 352 3.76 13.44 0.34
C TYR A 352 3.05 13.30 -1.01
N LYS A 353 3.79 13.10 -2.10
CA LYS A 353 3.19 12.72 -3.39
C LYS A 353 2.48 11.36 -3.30
N PHE A 354 3.11 10.39 -2.62
CA PHE A 354 2.50 9.08 -2.42
C PHE A 354 1.32 9.15 -1.43
N MET A 355 1.42 9.93 -0.37
CA MET A 355 0.33 10.19 0.58
C MET A 355 -0.94 10.71 -0.12
N ALA A 356 -0.81 11.47 -1.20
CA ALA A 356 -1.96 12.01 -1.94
C ALA A 356 -2.89 10.91 -2.50
N PHE A 357 -2.41 9.68 -2.74
CA PHE A 357 -3.26 8.57 -3.17
C PHE A 357 -4.29 8.16 -2.10
N PHE A 358 -3.99 8.36 -0.83
CA PHE A 358 -4.86 7.98 0.29
C PHE A 358 -5.61 9.17 0.90
N ASN A 359 -5.20 10.42 0.59
CA ASN A 359 -5.75 11.62 1.24
C ASN A 359 -7.19 11.95 0.84
N ASN A 360 -7.76 11.25 -0.12
CA ASN A 360 -9.16 11.36 -0.54
C ASN A 360 -10.03 10.20 -0.02
N SER A 361 -9.48 9.31 0.81
CA SER A 361 -10.25 8.26 1.45
C SER A 361 -11.13 8.84 2.55
N ARG A 362 -12.33 8.24 2.70
CA ARG A 362 -13.24 8.55 3.80
C ARG A 362 -12.86 7.69 4.99
N ASP A 363 -12.34 8.34 6.03
CA ASP A 363 -12.12 7.74 7.33
C ASP A 363 -12.98 8.50 8.33
N GLU A 364 -13.78 7.79 9.08
CA GLU A 364 -14.60 8.36 10.13
C GLU A 364 -14.22 7.72 11.45
N ASP A 365 -13.99 8.58 12.40
CA ASP A 365 -13.82 8.29 13.80
C ASP A 365 -15.21 8.02 14.40
N THR A 366 -15.80 6.90 14.03
CA THR A 366 -17.12 6.45 14.47
C THR A 366 -17.04 5.03 15.02
N TYR A 367 -18.02 4.67 15.86
CA TYR A 367 -18.14 3.32 16.38
C TYR A 367 -18.13 2.25 15.27
N ASP A 368 -18.78 2.55 14.14
CA ASP A 368 -18.96 1.62 13.03
C ASP A 368 -17.85 1.63 11.97
N GLU A 369 -16.84 2.49 12.12
CA GLU A 369 -15.65 2.55 11.23
C GLU A 369 -16.00 2.62 9.74
N TYR A 370 -16.66 3.67 9.31
CA TYR A 370 -16.97 3.87 7.88
C TYR A 370 -15.72 4.01 7.00
N PRO A 371 -15.75 3.54 5.72
CA PRO A 371 -16.86 2.92 4.99
C PRO A 371 -17.07 1.44 5.34
N LEU A 372 -18.30 0.96 5.24
CA LEU A 372 -18.68 -0.41 5.53
C LEU A 372 -19.00 -1.19 4.25
N LEU A 373 -18.68 -2.47 4.23
CA LEU A 373 -19.30 -3.44 3.33
C LEU A 373 -20.46 -4.13 4.07
N ARG A 374 -21.69 -3.90 3.61
CA ARG A 374 -22.91 -4.34 4.31
C ARG A 374 -23.36 -5.73 3.87
N GLU A 375 -23.58 -6.62 4.82
CA GLU A 375 -24.24 -7.90 4.61
C GLU A 375 -25.64 -7.87 5.25
N PHE A 376 -26.67 -7.91 4.40
CA PHE A 376 -28.07 -7.94 4.85
C PHE A 376 -28.40 -9.26 5.53
N ARG A 377 -29.18 -9.21 6.61
CA ARG A 377 -29.60 -10.37 7.43
C ARG A 377 -31.08 -10.66 7.30
N ASN A 378 -31.48 -11.87 7.62
CA ASN A 378 -32.86 -12.27 7.78
C ASN A 378 -33.78 -11.79 6.62
N ASP A 379 -34.87 -11.10 6.95
CA ASP A 379 -35.82 -10.58 5.98
C ASP A 379 -35.24 -9.52 5.05
N SER A 380 -34.32 -8.71 5.55
CA SER A 380 -33.59 -7.71 4.74
C SER A 380 -32.76 -8.38 3.64
N LYS A 381 -32.16 -9.55 3.90
CA LYS A 381 -31.44 -10.34 2.88
C LYS A 381 -32.39 -10.85 1.80
N LEU A 382 -33.56 -11.35 2.19
CA LEU A 382 -34.56 -11.80 1.22
C LEU A 382 -35.09 -10.65 0.36
N LYS A 383 -35.33 -9.50 0.98
CA LYS A 383 -35.76 -8.27 0.31
C LYS A 383 -34.68 -7.76 -0.65
N TYR A 384 -33.43 -7.71 -0.22
CA TYR A 384 -32.29 -7.35 -1.05
C TYR A 384 -32.16 -8.25 -2.27
N ASN A 385 -32.19 -9.57 -2.08
CA ASN A 385 -32.08 -10.53 -3.18
C ASN A 385 -33.22 -10.39 -4.20
N LYS A 386 -34.47 -10.19 -3.74
CA LYS A 386 -35.59 -9.93 -4.64
C LYS A 386 -35.41 -8.64 -5.43
N LEU A 387 -34.98 -7.59 -4.78
CA LEU A 387 -34.71 -6.30 -5.41
C LEU A 387 -33.59 -6.41 -6.47
N MET A 388 -32.47 -7.08 -6.16
CA MET A 388 -31.39 -7.27 -7.13
C MET A 388 -31.86 -8.06 -8.35
N ASN A 389 -32.54 -9.20 -8.15
CA ASN A 389 -33.08 -9.99 -9.24
C ASN A 389 -34.10 -9.23 -10.11
N TRP A 390 -34.82 -8.27 -9.51
CA TRP A 390 -35.73 -7.42 -10.25
C TRP A 390 -34.98 -6.33 -11.02
N LEU A 391 -33.99 -5.69 -10.43
CA LEU A 391 -33.14 -4.69 -11.08
C LEU A 391 -32.38 -5.27 -12.29
N ASP A 392 -31.85 -6.47 -12.18
CA ASP A 392 -31.17 -7.17 -13.29
C ASP A 392 -32.06 -7.37 -14.51
N LYS A 393 -33.39 -7.44 -14.30
CA LYS A 393 -34.39 -7.62 -15.37
C LYS A 393 -34.94 -6.31 -15.93
N HIS A 394 -34.96 -5.24 -15.14
CA HIS A 394 -35.68 -4.00 -15.46
C HIS A 394 -34.79 -2.76 -15.59
N ALA A 395 -33.50 -2.87 -15.26
CA ALA A 395 -32.53 -1.81 -15.40
C ALA A 395 -31.43 -2.19 -16.42
N ASP A 396 -30.76 -1.18 -16.97
CA ASP A 396 -29.50 -1.43 -17.63
C ASP A 396 -28.40 -1.85 -16.62
N PRO A 397 -27.36 -2.56 -17.04
CA PRO A 397 -26.33 -3.08 -16.12
C PRO A 397 -25.65 -2.00 -15.27
N LYS A 398 -25.46 -0.79 -15.81
CA LYS A 398 -24.83 0.33 -15.10
C LYS A 398 -25.72 0.83 -13.98
N THR A 399 -27.03 0.95 -14.22
CA THR A 399 -28.02 1.37 -13.23
C THR A 399 -28.21 0.29 -12.16
N ALA A 400 -28.32 -0.99 -12.53
CA ALA A 400 -28.42 -2.09 -11.57
C ALA A 400 -27.21 -2.12 -10.63
N ASN A 401 -25.99 -2.05 -11.18
CA ASN A 401 -24.74 -2.00 -10.41
C ASN A 401 -24.68 -0.77 -9.49
N PHE A 402 -25.13 0.40 -9.96
CA PHE A 402 -25.18 1.60 -9.12
C PHE A 402 -26.01 1.38 -7.86
N TYR A 403 -27.23 0.83 -7.99
CA TYR A 403 -28.11 0.57 -6.84
C TYR A 403 -27.55 -0.53 -5.92
N GLN A 404 -26.97 -1.57 -6.49
CA GLN A 404 -26.29 -2.62 -5.74
C GLN A 404 -25.14 -2.06 -4.89
N ARG A 405 -24.25 -1.31 -5.51
CA ARG A 405 -23.10 -0.69 -4.81
C ARG A 405 -23.54 0.31 -3.76
N LEU A 406 -24.55 1.13 -4.05
CA LEU A 406 -25.09 2.08 -3.08
C LEU A 406 -25.61 1.38 -1.83
N LEU A 407 -26.35 0.27 -1.98
CA LEU A 407 -26.85 -0.52 -0.85
C LEU A 407 -25.72 -1.23 -0.10
N LYS A 408 -24.73 -1.77 -0.81
CA LYS A 408 -23.66 -2.57 -0.21
C LYS A 408 -22.59 -1.73 0.48
N THR A 409 -22.21 -0.60 -0.08
CA THR A 409 -21.01 0.14 0.36
C THR A 409 -21.28 1.59 0.73
N GLY A 410 -22.35 2.18 0.21
CA GLY A 410 -22.60 3.62 0.36
C GLY A 410 -21.55 4.52 -0.31
N GLN A 411 -20.61 4.00 -1.14
CA GLN A 411 -19.53 4.78 -1.76
C GLN A 411 -20.02 5.96 -2.61
N GLN A 412 -21.23 5.89 -3.13
CA GLN A 412 -21.84 6.96 -3.93
C GLN A 412 -22.39 8.11 -3.08
N CYS A 413 -22.48 7.92 -1.77
CA CYS A 413 -22.93 8.97 -0.85
C CYS A 413 -21.85 10.05 -0.73
N ILE A 414 -22.30 11.29 -0.77
CA ILE A 414 -21.50 12.48 -0.48
C ILE A 414 -21.63 12.76 1.00
N ASN A 415 -20.55 12.65 1.74
CA ASN A 415 -20.53 12.95 3.15
C ASN A 415 -20.76 14.45 3.37
N SER A 416 -21.56 14.81 4.36
CA SER A 416 -21.88 16.21 4.68
C SER A 416 -20.66 17.01 5.18
N ILE A 417 -19.59 16.37 5.64
CA ILE A 417 -18.32 17.04 5.98
C ILE A 417 -17.63 17.66 4.75
N THR A 418 -17.94 17.18 3.54
CA THR A 418 -17.41 17.75 2.29
C THR A 418 -18.15 19.00 1.82
N VAL A 419 -18.84 19.66 2.75
CA VAL A 419 -19.46 20.97 2.51
C VAL A 419 -18.38 22.02 2.26
N ASP A 420 -18.49 22.77 1.14
CA ASP A 420 -17.46 23.74 0.73
C ASP A 420 -17.58 25.06 1.49
N SER A 421 -18.80 25.48 1.82
CA SER A 421 -19.02 26.69 2.62
C SER A 421 -20.35 26.63 3.37
N MET A 422 -20.38 27.30 4.51
CA MET A 422 -21.53 27.32 5.41
C MET A 422 -21.79 28.75 5.92
N TYR A 423 -23.08 29.09 6.06
CA TYR A 423 -23.53 30.27 6.80
C TYR A 423 -24.55 29.84 7.85
N ASN A 424 -24.34 30.21 9.08
CA ASN A 424 -25.13 29.84 10.27
C ASN A 424 -25.42 28.32 10.35
N ALA A 425 -24.45 27.51 9.94
CA ALA A 425 -24.42 26.06 10.08
C ALA A 425 -23.05 25.63 10.66
N ALA A 426 -22.91 24.42 11.10
CA ALA A 426 -21.65 23.91 11.64
C ALA A 426 -21.53 22.41 11.40
N LEU A 427 -20.31 21.91 11.34
CA LEU A 427 -20.06 20.47 11.48
C LEU A 427 -20.16 20.11 12.97
N GLU A 428 -20.95 19.10 13.28
CA GLU A 428 -21.09 18.53 14.62
C GLU A 428 -20.21 17.29 14.71
N ASP A 429 -19.29 17.28 15.64
CA ASP A 429 -18.23 16.26 15.80
C ASP A 429 -17.42 16.00 14.51
N THR A 430 -17.33 16.99 13.62
CA THR A 430 -16.75 16.87 12.28
C THR A 430 -17.33 15.74 11.41
N LYS A 431 -18.50 15.23 11.77
CA LYS A 431 -19.15 14.07 11.12
C LYS A 431 -20.41 14.42 10.35
N SER A 432 -21.19 15.34 10.85
CA SER A 432 -22.50 15.68 10.31
C SER A 432 -22.71 17.18 10.21
N LEU A 433 -23.46 17.62 9.20
CA LEU A 433 -23.77 19.04 9.01
C LEU A 433 -25.01 19.42 9.82
N ARG A 434 -24.86 20.26 10.85
CA ARG A 434 -25.94 20.84 11.62
C ARG A 434 -26.42 22.13 10.99
N PHE A 435 -27.65 22.16 10.55
CA PHE A 435 -28.35 23.39 10.20
C PHE A 435 -28.86 24.13 11.44
N ARG A 436 -29.00 25.45 11.31
CA ARG A 436 -29.57 26.34 12.34
C ARG A 436 -30.65 27.19 11.71
N LYS A 437 -31.31 28.05 12.51
CA LYS A 437 -32.29 28.99 11.96
C LYS A 437 -31.65 29.84 10.85
N ASN A 438 -32.30 29.88 9.67
CA ASN A 438 -31.84 30.67 8.50
C ASN A 438 -30.40 30.33 8.05
N SER A 439 -30.09 29.09 7.85
CA SER A 439 -28.77 28.64 7.46
C SER A 439 -28.64 28.29 5.98
N LEU A 440 -27.42 28.32 5.48
CA LEU A 440 -27.07 27.98 4.09
C LEU A 440 -25.83 27.09 4.09
N ALA A 441 -25.83 26.05 3.25
CA ALA A 441 -24.67 25.18 3.01
C ALA A 441 -24.48 24.97 1.51
N LYS A 442 -23.23 24.90 1.04
CA LYS A 442 -22.86 24.72 -0.37
C LYS A 442 -22.05 23.44 -0.56
N PHE A 443 -22.42 22.68 -1.60
CA PHE A 443 -21.65 21.56 -2.14
C PHE A 443 -21.34 21.84 -3.60
N SER A 444 -20.07 22.08 -3.92
CA SER A 444 -19.64 22.52 -5.24
C SER A 444 -19.38 21.36 -6.20
N GLN A 445 -19.60 21.62 -7.50
CA GLN A 445 -19.12 20.81 -8.61
C GLN A 445 -19.51 19.32 -8.55
N ARG A 446 -20.75 19.02 -8.10
CA ARG A 446 -21.27 17.65 -8.05
C ARG A 446 -21.84 17.25 -9.41
N ASP A 447 -21.38 16.12 -9.94
CA ASP A 447 -21.83 15.59 -11.24
C ASP A 447 -23.18 14.89 -11.09
N ILE A 448 -24.17 15.41 -11.80
CA ILE A 448 -25.56 14.90 -11.82
C ILE A 448 -25.96 14.31 -13.16
N THR A 449 -25.01 14.02 -14.03
CA THR A 449 -25.28 13.40 -15.34
C THR A 449 -26.10 12.11 -15.15
N ASN A 450 -27.27 12.04 -15.79
CA ASN A 450 -28.23 10.93 -15.68
C ASN A 450 -28.80 10.70 -14.27
N LYS A 451 -28.84 11.73 -13.42
CA LYS A 451 -29.43 11.68 -12.08
C LYS A 451 -30.76 12.46 -12.07
N THR A 452 -31.77 11.89 -11.45
CA THR A 452 -33.12 12.47 -11.41
C THR A 452 -33.61 12.78 -10.02
N THR A 453 -32.93 12.26 -9.01
CA THR A 453 -33.33 12.42 -7.62
C THR A 453 -32.11 12.62 -6.73
N LEU A 454 -32.21 13.55 -5.80
CA LEU A 454 -31.29 13.72 -4.70
C LEU A 454 -31.96 13.18 -3.44
N LEU A 455 -31.30 12.23 -2.78
CA LEU A 455 -31.65 11.76 -1.44
C LEU A 455 -30.75 12.43 -0.42
N VAL A 456 -31.32 12.80 0.72
CA VAL A 456 -30.59 13.36 1.87
C VAL A 456 -30.99 12.59 3.11
N ARG A 457 -30.02 12.05 3.83
CA ARG A 457 -30.22 11.39 5.12
C ARG A 457 -30.08 12.44 6.21
N LEU A 458 -31.11 12.59 7.01
CA LEU A 458 -31.13 13.62 8.06
C LEU A 458 -31.83 13.16 9.33
N ASN A 459 -31.50 13.85 10.42
CA ASN A 459 -32.16 13.72 11.71
C ASN A 459 -32.67 15.10 12.16
N SER A 460 -33.93 15.23 12.54
CA SER A 460 -34.53 16.47 13.05
C SER A 460 -35.24 16.25 14.37
N PHE A 461 -34.95 17.10 15.35
CA PHE A 461 -35.62 17.17 16.63
C PHE A 461 -36.71 18.24 16.68
N VAL A 462 -36.92 18.96 15.56
CA VAL A 462 -37.83 20.12 15.46
C VAL A 462 -38.78 19.96 14.28
N ASP A 463 -40.00 20.48 14.41
CA ASP A 463 -41.00 20.48 13.38
C ASP A 463 -40.99 21.80 12.58
N ASN A 464 -41.71 21.78 11.46
CA ASN A 464 -41.98 22.95 10.59
C ASN A 464 -40.75 23.62 10.01
N GLY A 465 -39.64 22.92 9.88
CA GLY A 465 -38.49 23.40 9.12
C GLY A 465 -38.72 23.30 7.61
N ILE A 466 -38.19 24.23 6.83
CA ILE A 466 -38.23 24.19 5.38
C ILE A 466 -36.80 24.08 4.86
N LEU A 467 -36.50 22.98 4.19
CA LEU A 467 -35.22 22.78 3.49
C LEU A 467 -35.42 23.06 2.00
N LYS A 468 -34.74 24.08 1.48
CA LYS A 468 -34.83 24.52 0.08
C LYS A 468 -33.53 24.16 -0.64
N LEU A 469 -33.67 23.61 -1.86
CA LEU A 469 -32.56 23.29 -2.74
C LEU A 469 -32.46 24.32 -3.87
N TYR A 470 -31.24 24.83 -4.08
CA TYR A 470 -30.88 25.70 -5.19
C TYR A 470 -29.72 25.09 -5.97
N ILE A 471 -29.68 25.38 -7.29
CA ILE A 471 -28.60 24.94 -8.18
C ILE A 471 -27.92 26.19 -8.77
N ASP A 472 -26.62 26.24 -8.72
CA ASP A 472 -25.69 27.26 -9.21
C ASP A 472 -25.87 28.67 -8.61
N ASN A 473 -27.06 29.06 -8.18
CA ASN A 473 -27.32 30.38 -7.62
C ASN A 473 -28.28 30.31 -6.42
N PRO A 474 -27.82 30.59 -5.18
CA PRO A 474 -28.64 30.52 -3.97
C PRO A 474 -29.70 31.66 -3.89
N ASN A 475 -29.64 32.67 -4.75
CA ASN A 475 -30.59 33.78 -4.82
C ASN A 475 -31.64 33.61 -5.91
N SER A 476 -31.60 32.52 -6.67
CA SER A 476 -32.61 32.17 -7.66
C SER A 476 -33.90 31.64 -7.00
N LYS A 477 -34.86 31.22 -7.79
CA LYS A 477 -35.99 30.45 -7.29
C LYS A 477 -35.52 29.05 -6.87
N PRO A 478 -35.90 28.54 -5.69
CA PRO A 478 -35.51 27.16 -5.29
C PRO A 478 -36.06 26.17 -6.30
N VAL A 479 -35.21 25.18 -6.63
CA VAL A 479 -35.59 24.04 -7.51
C VAL A 479 -36.61 23.16 -6.83
N ALA A 480 -36.44 22.98 -5.51
CA ALA A 480 -37.36 22.21 -4.68
C ALA A 480 -37.37 22.72 -3.24
N SER A 481 -38.47 22.47 -2.54
CA SER A 481 -38.62 22.78 -1.11
C SER A 481 -39.33 21.62 -0.42
N ILE A 482 -38.84 21.23 0.74
CA ILE A 482 -39.40 20.13 1.54
C ILE A 482 -39.60 20.62 2.97
N THR A 483 -40.77 20.28 3.56
CA THR A 483 -41.00 20.50 4.99
C THR A 483 -40.32 19.40 5.78
N ILE A 484 -39.47 19.76 6.70
CA ILE A 484 -38.78 18.87 7.63
C ILE A 484 -39.47 18.94 8.97
N ASN A 485 -39.98 17.79 9.40
CA ASN A 485 -40.56 17.61 10.73
C ASN A 485 -39.62 16.72 11.55
N LYS A 486 -39.94 16.61 12.85
CA LYS A 486 -39.24 15.72 13.75
C LYS A 486 -39.20 14.30 13.18
N THR A 487 -38.04 13.72 13.06
CA THR A 487 -37.85 12.38 12.52
C THR A 487 -38.43 11.34 13.47
N LYS A 488 -39.05 10.29 12.89
CA LYS A 488 -39.63 9.18 13.67
C LYS A 488 -38.60 8.14 14.05
N LYS A 489 -37.57 8.02 13.22
CA LYS A 489 -36.37 7.18 13.43
C LYS A 489 -35.22 8.08 13.76
N GLU A 490 -34.13 7.50 14.17
CA GLU A 490 -32.88 8.24 14.37
C GLU A 490 -32.47 8.99 13.10
N TRP A 491 -32.58 8.35 11.95
CA TRP A 491 -32.32 8.94 10.64
C TRP A 491 -33.48 8.67 9.68
N ASP A 492 -33.88 9.68 8.93
CA ASP A 492 -34.88 9.59 7.85
C ASP A 492 -34.29 10.03 6.51
N LEU A 493 -34.85 9.51 5.40
CA LEU A 493 -34.53 9.91 4.04
C LEU A 493 -35.56 10.90 3.50
N VAL A 494 -35.09 12.06 3.04
CA VAL A 494 -35.89 12.99 2.25
C VAL A 494 -35.40 13.02 0.81
N SER A 495 -36.33 13.24 -0.14
CA SER A 495 -36.00 13.19 -1.56
C SER A 495 -36.40 14.48 -2.29
N PHE A 496 -35.49 15.01 -3.11
CA PHE A 496 -35.71 16.12 -4.00
C PHE A 496 -35.71 15.60 -5.43
N LYS A 497 -36.78 15.88 -6.19
CA LYS A 497 -36.81 15.59 -7.62
C LYS A 497 -35.99 16.66 -8.36
N LEU A 498 -35.10 16.21 -9.25
CA LEU A 498 -34.30 17.06 -10.12
C LEU A 498 -34.92 17.13 -11.51
N ASP A 499 -34.67 18.22 -12.23
CA ASP A 499 -35.04 18.32 -13.65
C ASP A 499 -34.15 17.37 -14.46
N GLU A 500 -34.73 16.49 -15.26
CA GLU A 500 -34.04 15.50 -16.09
C GLU A 500 -33.16 16.16 -17.18
N LYS A 501 -33.38 17.44 -17.46
CA LYS A 501 -32.58 18.24 -18.40
C LYS A 501 -31.26 18.71 -17.80
N LEU A 502 -31.10 18.64 -16.48
CA LEU A 502 -29.86 19.03 -15.82
C LEU A 502 -28.83 17.91 -15.99
N THR A 503 -27.65 18.29 -16.48
CA THR A 503 -26.54 17.36 -16.73
C THR A 503 -25.21 18.06 -16.50
N GLY A 504 -24.19 17.29 -16.11
CA GLY A 504 -22.86 17.82 -15.81
C GLY A 504 -22.68 18.21 -14.35
N LYS A 505 -21.68 19.05 -14.10
CA LYS A 505 -21.30 19.48 -12.75
C LYS A 505 -21.98 20.76 -12.36
N HIS A 506 -22.61 20.77 -11.19
CA HIS A 506 -23.33 21.91 -10.65
C HIS A 506 -22.96 22.17 -9.18
N ASP A 507 -23.19 23.40 -8.74
CA ASP A 507 -23.11 23.79 -7.34
C ASP A 507 -24.49 23.66 -6.70
N PHE A 508 -24.57 22.98 -5.56
CA PHE A 508 -25.80 22.76 -4.81
C PHE A 508 -25.80 23.57 -3.53
N TYR A 509 -26.90 24.32 -3.30
CA TYR A 509 -27.08 25.10 -2.10
C TYR A 509 -28.31 24.62 -1.34
N PHE A 510 -28.16 24.31 -0.07
CA PHE A 510 -29.22 23.98 0.84
C PHE A 510 -29.46 25.13 1.80
N ARG A 511 -30.65 25.71 1.73
CA ARG A 511 -31.08 26.74 2.68
C ARG A 511 -32.13 26.13 3.61
N TYR A 512 -31.87 26.20 4.91
CA TYR A 512 -32.83 25.80 5.92
C TYR A 512 -33.41 27.01 6.63
N GLU A 513 -34.74 27.05 6.73
CA GLU A 513 -35.50 28.10 7.40
C GLU A 513 -36.48 27.45 8.38
N ASN A 514 -36.60 27.99 9.61
CA ASN A 514 -37.57 27.51 10.58
C ASN A 514 -38.05 28.67 11.47
N SER A 515 -39.30 29.08 11.31
CA SER A 515 -39.91 30.19 12.06
C SER A 515 -40.20 29.84 13.52
N SER A 516 -40.24 28.55 13.87
CA SER A 516 -40.47 28.11 15.27
C SER A 516 -39.22 28.22 16.13
N LEU A 517 -38.03 28.29 15.54
CA LEU A 517 -36.76 28.53 16.22
C LEU A 517 -36.67 30.00 16.64
N LYS A 518 -36.39 30.26 17.92
CA LYS A 518 -36.38 31.61 18.48
C LYS A 518 -35.07 32.35 18.20
N LYS A 519 -33.94 31.68 18.43
CA LYS A 519 -32.58 32.26 18.30
C LYS A 519 -31.91 31.77 17.00
N GLU A 520 -31.03 32.59 16.44
CA GLU A 520 -30.25 32.23 15.24
C GLU A 520 -29.40 30.95 15.41
N LYS A 521 -28.93 30.69 16.63
CA LYS A 521 -28.13 29.52 16.96
C LYS A 521 -28.93 28.28 17.40
N ASP A 522 -30.28 28.36 17.42
CA ASP A 522 -31.10 27.18 17.74
C ASP A 522 -30.90 26.12 16.66
N PHE A 523 -30.84 24.86 17.09
CA PHE A 523 -30.53 23.72 16.25
C PHE A 523 -31.70 23.30 15.37
N GLY A 524 -31.46 23.22 14.07
CA GLY A 524 -32.28 22.59 13.05
C GLY A 524 -31.87 21.14 12.84
N PRO A 525 -32.12 20.57 11.63
CA PRO A 525 -31.76 19.21 11.31
C PRO A 525 -30.25 19.01 11.20
N LEU A 526 -29.85 17.79 11.49
CA LEU A 526 -28.51 17.24 11.26
C LEU A 526 -28.54 16.46 9.95
N VAL A 527 -27.60 16.68 9.05
CA VAL A 527 -27.45 15.94 7.79
C VAL A 527 -26.21 15.07 7.86
N ASP A 528 -26.39 13.79 7.60
CA ASP A 528 -25.32 12.79 7.57
C ASP A 528 -24.67 12.75 6.18
N TRP A 529 -25.44 12.34 5.17
CA TRP A 529 -24.97 12.27 3.78
C TRP A 529 -26.08 12.62 2.80
N LEU A 530 -25.67 12.82 1.56
CA LEU A 530 -26.56 13.01 0.41
C LEU A 530 -26.09 12.15 -0.77
N VAL A 531 -27.01 11.76 -1.66
CA VAL A 531 -26.68 10.97 -2.84
C VAL A 531 -27.58 11.33 -4.03
N PHE A 532 -26.96 11.50 -5.20
CA PHE A 532 -27.70 11.66 -6.46
C PHE A 532 -27.91 10.29 -7.10
N ILE A 533 -29.17 9.91 -7.29
CA ILE A 533 -29.55 8.62 -7.87
C ILE A 533 -30.15 8.78 -9.27
N PRO A 534 -29.93 7.82 -10.19
CA PRO A 534 -30.62 7.79 -11.48
C PRO A 534 -32.14 7.56 -11.29
N ALA A 535 -32.90 7.62 -12.37
CA ALA A 535 -34.30 7.23 -12.34
C ALA A 535 -34.43 5.76 -11.89
N PHE A 536 -35.30 5.50 -10.93
CA PHE A 536 -35.59 4.11 -10.54
C PHE A 536 -36.39 3.42 -11.67
N PRO A 537 -36.01 2.20 -12.07
CA PRO A 537 -36.68 1.51 -13.17
C PRO A 537 -38.17 1.37 -12.94
N SER A 538 -38.98 1.50 -13.99
CA SER A 538 -40.42 1.28 -13.96
C SER A 538 -41.18 1.98 -12.82
N GLN A 539 -40.69 3.11 -12.30
CA GLN A 539 -41.24 3.82 -11.13
C GLN A 539 -42.70 4.33 -11.35
N SER A 540 -43.19 4.31 -12.58
CA SER A 540 -44.60 4.61 -12.89
C SER A 540 -45.55 3.43 -12.70
N SER A 541 -45.06 2.21 -12.55
CA SER A 541 -45.83 1.00 -12.29
C SER A 541 -46.00 0.75 -10.78
N ALA A 542 -47.07 0.07 -10.38
CA ALA A 542 -47.27 -0.31 -8.98
C ALA A 542 -46.11 -1.22 -8.46
N GLU A 543 -45.63 -2.13 -9.30
CA GLU A 543 -44.53 -3.02 -8.98
C GLU A 543 -43.24 -2.25 -8.80
N GLY A 544 -42.89 -1.36 -9.74
CA GLY A 544 -41.67 -0.53 -9.65
C GLY A 544 -41.68 0.41 -8.45
N LEU A 545 -42.88 0.95 -8.07
CA LEU A 545 -43.03 1.70 -6.82
C LEU A 545 -42.78 0.86 -5.57
N ALA A 546 -43.27 -0.38 -5.56
CA ALA A 546 -43.02 -1.29 -4.43
C ALA A 546 -41.51 -1.57 -4.25
N TYR A 547 -40.80 -1.92 -5.33
CA TYR A 547 -39.33 -2.14 -5.27
C TYR A 547 -38.55 -0.86 -4.96
N ARG A 548 -39.00 0.30 -5.43
CA ARG A 548 -38.41 1.57 -5.01
C ARG A 548 -38.54 1.82 -3.51
N ASN A 549 -39.68 1.49 -2.93
CA ASN A 549 -39.89 1.59 -1.48
C ASN A 549 -38.99 0.58 -0.72
N ASP A 550 -38.86 -0.65 -1.21
CA ASP A 550 -37.95 -1.65 -0.67
C ASP A 550 -36.48 -1.14 -0.72
N PHE A 551 -36.09 -0.52 -1.82
CA PHE A 551 -34.77 0.11 -1.94
C PHE A 551 -34.56 1.20 -0.88
N LEU A 552 -35.50 2.13 -0.73
CA LEU A 552 -35.38 3.22 0.26
C LEU A 552 -35.39 2.68 1.70
N GLU A 553 -36.16 1.65 1.98
CA GLU A 553 -36.16 0.99 3.27
C GLU A 553 -34.80 0.33 3.57
N LEU A 554 -34.25 -0.45 2.61
CA LEU A 554 -32.94 -1.09 2.74
C LEU A 554 -31.82 -0.07 2.90
N LEU A 555 -31.89 1.05 2.17
CA LEU A 555 -30.88 2.11 2.24
C LEU A 555 -30.88 2.83 3.61
N ASN A 556 -32.04 2.92 4.25
CA ASN A 556 -32.22 3.59 5.54
C ASN A 556 -32.28 2.62 6.74
N LEU A 557 -31.83 1.38 6.57
CA LEU A 557 -31.74 0.46 7.71
C LEU A 557 -30.66 0.97 8.69
N PRO A 558 -30.88 0.82 10.00
CA PRO A 558 -29.84 1.10 11.00
C PRO A 558 -28.70 0.09 10.86
N ASP A 559 -27.50 0.49 11.21
CA ASP A 559 -26.28 -0.33 11.06
C ASP A 559 -26.35 -1.64 11.86
N ALA A 560 -27.11 -1.69 12.96
CA ALA A 560 -27.37 -2.91 13.74
C ALA A 560 -28.11 -4.03 12.94
N GLU A 561 -28.77 -3.69 11.84
CA GLU A 561 -29.47 -4.65 10.95
C GLU A 561 -28.50 -5.32 9.94
N PHE A 562 -27.27 -4.88 9.88
CA PHE A 562 -26.24 -5.49 9.06
C PHE A 562 -25.27 -6.33 9.89
N THR A 563 -24.65 -7.33 9.26
CA THR A 563 -23.34 -7.76 9.70
C THR A 563 -22.34 -6.85 9.00
N PRO A 564 -21.57 -6.01 9.70
CA PRO A 564 -20.45 -5.37 9.06
C PRO A 564 -19.52 -6.47 8.56
N ILE A 565 -19.23 -6.45 7.28
CA ILE A 565 -18.22 -7.35 6.70
C ILE A 565 -16.84 -6.71 6.88
N MET A 566 -16.80 -5.40 6.98
CA MET A 566 -15.62 -4.56 7.32
C MET A 566 -16.11 -3.23 7.85
#